data_edb672063c54e866fcbc86abfdc1213d
#
_entry.id   edb672063c54e866fcbc86abfdc1213d
#
_cell.length_a   1.000
_cell.length_b   1.000
_cell.length_c   1.000
_cell.angle_alpha   90.00
_cell.angle_beta   90.00
_cell.angle_gamma   90.00
#
_symmetry.space_group_name_H-M   'P 1'
#
loop_
_entity.id
_entity.type
_entity.pdbx_description
1 polymer ?
#
loop_
_entity_poly.entity_id
_entity_poly.type
_entity_poly.pdbx_seq_one_letter_code
_entity_poly.pdbx_strand_id
1 'polypeptide(L)'
;PIFLMLRDGDAWLKGHFGSGFLLNNLVVLAVVYAATALPFTIYLLSGYFATLPHDFEEAAYIDGASYFSTMTRIIFPMAKPSIITIILFNFLSFWNEYIISMTLMSSTKAPRTLPVGLLNLMQAQQSAAQYGTMYAGLVLVMLPTLILYICVQRQLTQGMTVGGLKG
;
A
#
# COMPACT_ATOMS: atom_id res chain seq x y z
N PRO A 1 -15.75 9.48 -7.13
CA PRO A 1 -16.32 8.44 -8.01
C PRO A 1 -16.37 7.08 -7.34
N ILE A 2 -15.24 6.52 -6.84
CA ILE A 2 -15.18 5.17 -6.24
C ILE A 2 -16.17 4.99 -5.09
N PHE A 3 -16.24 5.95 -4.16
CA PHE A 3 -17.19 5.88 -3.04
C PHE A 3 -18.65 5.82 -3.50
N LEU A 4 -19.04 6.66 -4.46
CA LEU A 4 -20.42 6.65 -4.98
C LEU A 4 -20.75 5.30 -5.63
N MET A 5 -19.84 4.76 -6.42
CA MET A 5 -20.00 3.46 -7.07
C MET A 5 -20.15 2.31 -6.04
N LEU A 6 -19.33 2.32 -4.99
CA LEU A 6 -19.42 1.32 -3.92
C LEU A 6 -20.68 1.50 -3.08
N ARG A 7 -21.09 2.73 -2.80
CA ARG A 7 -22.33 3.04 -2.08
C ARG A 7 -23.57 2.58 -2.86
N ASP A 8 -23.62 2.90 -4.14
CA ASP A 8 -24.76 2.55 -4.98
C ASP A 8 -24.82 1.05 -5.23
N GLY A 9 -23.65 0.39 -5.39
CA GLY A 9 -23.54 -1.07 -5.44
C GLY A 9 -23.97 -1.74 -4.12
N ASP A 10 -23.58 -1.20 -2.97
CA ASP A 10 -23.99 -1.70 -1.65
C ASP A 10 -25.49 -1.54 -1.43
N ALA A 11 -26.08 -0.42 -1.86
CA ALA A 11 -27.52 -0.19 -1.81
C ALA A 11 -28.28 -1.18 -2.71
N TRP A 12 -27.78 -1.44 -3.91
CA TRP A 12 -28.35 -2.43 -4.83
C TRP A 12 -28.29 -3.85 -4.24
N LEU A 13 -27.15 -4.25 -3.65
CA LEU A 13 -26.99 -5.54 -2.98
C LEU A 13 -27.93 -5.69 -1.81
N LYS A 14 -28.10 -4.65 -0.98
CA LYS A 14 -29.08 -4.65 0.12
C LYS A 14 -30.50 -4.83 -0.37
N GLY A 15 -30.86 -4.22 -1.49
CA GLY A 15 -32.19 -4.33 -2.09
C GLY A 15 -32.50 -5.73 -2.66
N HIS A 16 -31.48 -6.46 -3.18
CA HIS A 16 -31.69 -7.76 -3.83
C HIS A 16 -31.37 -8.96 -2.93
N PHE A 17 -30.38 -8.83 -2.05
CA PHE A 17 -29.88 -9.93 -1.21
C PHE A 17 -30.08 -9.69 0.31
N GLY A 18 -30.69 -8.56 0.69
CA GLY A 18 -30.95 -8.23 2.09
C GLY A 18 -29.72 -7.81 2.90
N SER A 19 -28.52 -7.89 2.35
CA SER A 19 -27.27 -7.48 2.99
C SER A 19 -26.33 -6.82 2.01
N GLY A 20 -25.76 -5.67 2.38
CA GLY A 20 -24.65 -5.05 1.68
C GLY A 20 -23.33 -5.43 2.35
N PHE A 21 -22.26 -5.57 1.58
CA PHE A 21 -20.92 -5.88 2.10
C PHE A 21 -19.81 -5.00 1.50
N LEU A 22 -20.15 -4.05 0.67
CA LEU A 22 -19.15 -3.20 -0.01
C LEU A 22 -18.67 -2.05 0.88
N LEU A 23 -19.52 -1.54 1.77
CA LEU A 23 -19.17 -0.53 2.76
C LEU A 23 -18.89 -1.18 4.12
N ASN A 24 -18.06 -0.53 4.94
CA ASN A 24 -17.69 -0.98 6.27
C ASN A 24 -17.02 -2.37 6.31
N ASN A 25 -16.34 -2.75 5.25
CA ASN A 25 -15.65 -4.03 5.08
C ASN A 25 -14.16 -3.81 4.84
N LEU A 26 -13.32 -4.41 5.70
CA LEU A 26 -11.85 -4.29 5.59
C LEU A 26 -11.31 -4.92 4.30
N VAL A 27 -11.92 -5.99 3.80
CA VAL A 27 -11.49 -6.63 2.56
C VAL A 27 -11.71 -5.69 1.38
N VAL A 28 -12.87 -5.03 1.32
CA VAL A 28 -13.16 -4.04 0.26
C VAL A 28 -12.21 -2.85 0.37
N LEU A 29 -11.94 -2.37 1.59
CA LEU A 29 -10.93 -1.32 1.81
C LEU A 29 -9.55 -1.74 1.28
N ALA A 30 -9.12 -2.97 1.57
CA ALA A 30 -7.84 -3.51 1.09
C ALA A 30 -7.80 -3.60 -0.45
N VAL A 31 -8.89 -4.01 -1.10
CA VAL A 31 -9.01 -4.04 -2.57
C VAL A 31 -8.92 -2.63 -3.15
N VAL A 32 -9.57 -1.65 -2.54
CA VAL A 32 -9.49 -0.24 -2.97
C VAL A 32 -8.06 0.29 -2.84
N TYR A 33 -7.38 0.00 -1.72
CA TYR A 33 -5.97 0.36 -1.54
C TYR A 33 -5.07 -0.31 -2.60
N ALA A 34 -5.25 -1.60 -2.84
CA ALA A 34 -4.51 -2.29 -3.90
C ALA A 34 -4.75 -1.64 -5.27
N ALA A 35 -5.99 -1.33 -5.61
CA ALA A 35 -6.34 -0.69 -6.89
C ALA A 35 -5.70 0.70 -7.03
N THR A 36 -5.68 1.50 -5.96
CA THR A 36 -5.05 2.84 -5.99
C THR A 36 -3.53 2.78 -6.08
N ALA A 37 -2.90 1.70 -5.61
CA ALA A 37 -1.46 1.48 -5.68
C ALA A 37 -0.98 0.96 -7.03
N LEU A 38 -1.86 0.34 -7.83
CA LEU A 38 -1.48 -0.29 -9.10
C LEU A 38 -0.73 0.65 -10.07
N PRO A 39 -1.20 1.88 -10.37
CA PRO A 39 -0.51 2.75 -11.33
C PRO A 39 0.94 3.04 -10.92
N PHE A 40 1.15 3.39 -9.66
CA PHE A 40 2.48 3.67 -9.13
C PHE A 40 3.37 2.42 -9.13
N THR A 41 2.84 1.29 -8.70
CA THR A 41 3.55 0.01 -8.67
C THR A 41 3.97 -0.43 -10.06
N ILE A 42 3.06 -0.37 -11.04
CA ILE A 42 3.34 -0.73 -12.44
C ILE A 42 4.40 0.20 -13.02
N TYR A 43 4.28 1.50 -12.80
CA TYR A 43 5.24 2.49 -13.30
C TYR A 43 6.66 2.19 -12.79
N LEU A 44 6.83 1.99 -11.48
CA LEU A 44 8.14 1.71 -10.90
C LEU A 44 8.72 0.37 -11.34
N LEU A 45 7.91 -0.70 -11.37
CA LEU A 45 8.36 -2.02 -11.82
C LEU A 45 8.73 -2.01 -13.30
N SER A 46 7.93 -1.38 -14.15
CA SER A 46 8.21 -1.28 -15.58
C SER A 46 9.52 -0.53 -15.83
N GLY A 47 9.74 0.59 -15.11
CA GLY A 47 11.00 1.32 -15.18
C GLY A 47 12.22 0.49 -14.77
N TYR A 48 12.07 -0.31 -13.71
CA TYR A 48 13.14 -1.20 -13.27
C TYR A 48 13.40 -2.33 -14.27
N PHE A 49 12.38 -3.02 -14.75
CA PHE A 49 12.54 -4.10 -15.73
C PHE A 49 13.20 -3.63 -17.02
N ALA A 50 12.91 -2.41 -17.44
CA ALA A 50 13.57 -1.80 -18.61
C ALA A 50 15.08 -1.58 -18.41
N THR A 51 15.59 -1.61 -17.17
CA THR A 51 17.04 -1.48 -16.90
C THR A 51 17.78 -2.83 -16.87
N LEU A 52 17.04 -3.94 -16.85
CA LEU A 52 17.65 -5.27 -16.83
C LEU A 52 18.21 -5.62 -18.20
N PRO A 53 19.46 -6.16 -18.28
CA PRO A 53 20.01 -6.63 -19.53
C PRO A 53 19.19 -7.79 -20.10
N HIS A 54 18.89 -7.76 -21.39
CA HIS A 54 18.19 -8.83 -22.10
C HIS A 54 18.97 -10.14 -22.17
N ASP A 55 20.28 -10.07 -22.01
CA ASP A 55 21.20 -11.22 -22.04
C ASP A 55 20.77 -12.32 -21.06
N PHE A 56 20.16 -11.96 -19.93
CA PHE A 56 19.65 -12.94 -18.96
C PHE A 56 18.45 -13.73 -19.49
N GLU A 57 17.58 -13.09 -20.26
CA GLU A 57 16.44 -13.76 -20.90
C GLU A 57 16.92 -14.64 -22.04
N GLU A 58 17.85 -14.15 -22.86
CA GLU A 58 18.42 -14.89 -23.97
C GLU A 58 19.18 -16.13 -23.49
N ALA A 59 20.01 -16.01 -22.47
CA ALA A 59 20.71 -17.16 -21.86
C ALA A 59 19.72 -18.21 -21.33
N ALA A 60 18.67 -17.78 -20.65
CA ALA A 60 17.65 -18.68 -20.15
C ALA A 60 16.92 -19.44 -21.28
N TYR A 61 16.63 -18.77 -22.40
CA TYR A 61 16.03 -19.42 -23.58
C TYR A 61 16.97 -20.44 -24.22
N ILE A 62 18.27 -20.14 -24.31
CA ILE A 62 19.29 -21.08 -24.81
C ILE A 62 19.34 -22.32 -23.92
N ASP A 63 19.21 -22.17 -22.60
CA ASP A 63 19.17 -23.25 -21.63
C ASP A 63 17.82 -24.01 -21.62
N GLY A 64 16.87 -23.66 -22.51
CA GLY A 64 15.57 -24.30 -22.64
C GLY A 64 14.57 -23.92 -21.54
N ALA A 65 14.78 -22.84 -20.81
CA ALA A 65 13.83 -22.36 -19.80
C ALA A 65 12.56 -21.81 -20.47
N SER A 66 11.39 -22.15 -19.92
CA SER A 66 10.14 -21.53 -20.33
C SER A 66 10.06 -20.08 -19.83
N TYR A 67 9.22 -19.26 -20.50
CA TYR A 67 8.98 -17.86 -20.07
C TYR A 67 8.64 -17.73 -18.59
N PHE A 68 7.76 -18.56 -18.06
CA PHE A 68 7.38 -18.54 -16.65
C PHE A 68 8.56 -18.91 -15.73
N SER A 69 9.39 -19.88 -16.15
CA SER A 69 10.60 -20.25 -15.40
C SER A 69 11.62 -19.13 -15.37
N THR A 70 11.87 -18.48 -16.50
CA THR A 70 12.75 -17.30 -16.61
C THR A 70 12.28 -16.19 -15.70
N MET A 71 10.98 -15.86 -15.77
CA MET A 71 10.38 -14.79 -14.96
C MET A 71 10.54 -15.06 -13.45
N THR A 72 10.21 -16.28 -13.00
CA THR A 72 10.17 -16.60 -11.56
C THR A 72 11.53 -16.89 -10.96
N ARG A 73 12.45 -17.51 -11.73
CA ARG A 73 13.75 -17.96 -11.22
C ARG A 73 14.89 -16.99 -11.49
N ILE A 74 14.75 -16.10 -12.46
CA ILE A 74 15.81 -15.16 -12.85
C ILE A 74 15.34 -13.71 -12.63
N ILE A 75 14.30 -13.27 -13.32
CA ILE A 75 13.89 -11.87 -13.35
C ILE A 75 13.34 -11.38 -12.00
N PHE A 76 12.42 -12.11 -11.36
CA PHE A 76 11.89 -11.73 -10.05
C PHE A 76 12.95 -11.69 -8.93
N PRO A 77 13.88 -12.66 -8.80
CA PRO A 77 14.97 -12.56 -7.84
C PRO A 77 15.87 -11.35 -8.07
N MET A 78 16.17 -11.00 -9.32
CA MET A 78 16.91 -9.79 -9.66
C MET A 78 16.16 -8.52 -9.30
N ALA A 79 14.82 -8.50 -9.49
CA ALA A 79 13.95 -7.37 -9.15
C ALA A 79 13.66 -7.23 -7.64
N LYS A 80 14.09 -8.18 -6.81
CA LYS A 80 13.80 -8.18 -5.38
C LYS A 80 14.09 -6.86 -4.66
N PRO A 81 15.20 -6.14 -4.89
CA PRO A 81 15.45 -4.85 -4.23
C PRO A 81 14.40 -3.80 -4.58
N SER A 82 13.99 -3.72 -5.86
CA SER A 82 12.96 -2.78 -6.32
C SER A 82 11.58 -3.16 -5.80
N ILE A 83 11.25 -4.45 -5.76
CA ILE A 83 9.99 -4.95 -5.18
C ILE A 83 9.90 -4.57 -3.70
N ILE A 84 10.97 -4.74 -2.93
CA ILE A 84 11.01 -4.35 -1.51
C ILE A 84 10.78 -2.84 -1.37
N THR A 85 11.42 -2.03 -2.20
CA THR A 85 11.24 -0.57 -2.20
C THR A 85 9.80 -0.18 -2.49
N ILE A 86 9.15 -0.81 -3.47
CA ILE A 86 7.75 -0.56 -3.81
C ILE A 86 6.80 -0.97 -2.68
N ILE A 87 7.03 -2.14 -2.06
CA ILE A 87 6.26 -2.59 -0.90
C ILE A 87 6.33 -1.56 0.23
N LEU A 88 7.52 -0.99 0.45
CA LEU A 88 7.70 0.04 1.47
C LEU A 88 6.93 1.31 1.18
N PHE A 89 7.02 1.83 -0.05
CA PHE A 89 6.28 3.03 -0.42
C PHE A 89 4.77 2.81 -0.29
N ASN A 90 4.27 1.65 -0.74
CA ASN A 90 2.87 1.30 -0.60
C ASN A 90 2.46 1.15 0.88
N PHE A 91 3.30 0.51 1.70
CA PHE A 91 3.06 0.44 3.14
C PHE A 91 2.97 1.83 3.77
N LEU A 92 3.94 2.71 3.51
CA LEU A 92 3.93 4.08 4.05
C LEU A 92 2.69 4.87 3.60
N SER A 93 2.31 4.71 2.33
CA SER A 93 1.11 5.35 1.78
C SER A 93 -0.16 4.86 2.48
N PHE A 94 -0.35 3.54 2.61
CA PHE A 94 -1.54 2.96 3.24
C PHE A 94 -1.57 3.17 4.76
N TRP A 95 -0.40 3.13 5.40
CA TRP A 95 -0.30 3.37 6.84
C TRP A 95 -0.75 4.78 7.22
N ASN A 96 -0.44 5.78 6.39
CA ASN A 96 -0.81 7.17 6.65
C ASN A 96 -2.13 7.59 6.00
N GLU A 97 -2.78 6.68 5.25
CA GLU A 97 -4.04 6.97 4.57
C GLU A 97 -5.19 7.02 5.57
N TYR A 98 -5.99 8.08 5.55
CA TYR A 98 -7.17 8.22 6.41
C TYR A 98 -8.43 8.64 5.65
N ILE A 99 -8.32 9.27 4.48
CA ILE A 99 -9.45 9.83 3.74
C ILE A 99 -10.34 8.71 3.17
N ILE A 100 -9.71 7.75 2.48
CA ILE A 100 -10.42 6.60 1.90
C ILE A 100 -11.02 5.75 3.01
N SER A 101 -10.20 5.47 4.05
CA SER A 101 -10.64 4.69 5.19
C SER A 101 -11.82 5.33 5.93
N MET A 102 -11.75 6.62 6.23
CA MET A 102 -12.85 7.35 6.90
C MET A 102 -14.13 7.34 6.05
N THR A 103 -13.97 7.44 4.72
CA THR A 103 -15.11 7.48 3.80
C THR A 103 -15.78 6.12 3.64
N LEU A 104 -15.00 5.04 3.50
CA LEU A 104 -15.53 3.68 3.30
C LEU A 104 -15.95 3.00 4.60
N MET A 105 -15.33 3.33 5.72
CA MET A 105 -15.58 2.77 7.04
C MET A 105 -16.35 3.76 7.93
N SER A 106 -17.47 4.27 7.43
CA SER A 106 -18.23 5.35 8.05
C SER A 106 -19.11 4.91 9.24
N SER A 107 -19.39 3.61 9.40
CA SER A 107 -20.19 3.09 10.51
C SER A 107 -19.43 3.17 11.84
N THR A 108 -20.14 3.53 12.91
CA THR A 108 -19.59 3.53 14.27
C THR A 108 -19.14 2.16 14.78
N LYS A 109 -19.70 1.07 14.20
CA LYS A 109 -19.37 -0.32 14.53
C LYS A 109 -18.28 -0.90 13.63
N ALA A 110 -17.89 -0.21 12.55
CA ALA A 110 -16.84 -0.68 11.66
C ALA A 110 -15.47 -0.58 12.33
N PRO A 111 -14.55 -1.50 12.05
CA PRO A 111 -13.17 -1.37 12.47
C PRO A 111 -12.56 -0.13 11.82
N ARG A 112 -11.69 0.58 12.56
CA ARG A 112 -11.07 1.82 12.10
C ARG A 112 -9.59 1.62 11.94
N THR A 113 -9.00 2.27 10.93
CA THR A 113 -7.55 2.35 10.81
C THR A 113 -6.97 3.27 11.91
N LEU A 114 -5.71 3.09 12.23
CA LEU A 114 -5.05 3.90 13.28
C LEU A 114 -5.12 5.40 13.00
N PRO A 115 -4.86 5.90 11.78
CA PRO A 115 -5.00 7.34 11.48
C PRO A 115 -6.44 7.87 11.71
N VAL A 116 -7.46 7.12 11.33
CA VAL A 116 -8.87 7.50 11.59
C VAL A 116 -9.16 7.48 13.08
N GLY A 117 -8.65 6.49 13.81
CA GLY A 117 -8.75 6.43 15.27
C GLY A 117 -8.13 7.64 15.95
N LEU A 118 -6.93 8.04 15.51
CA LEU A 118 -6.23 9.22 16.00
C LEU A 118 -7.00 10.51 15.70
N LEU A 119 -7.53 10.66 14.47
CA LEU A 119 -8.33 11.83 14.10
C LEU A 119 -9.56 11.97 15.02
N ASN A 120 -10.29 10.86 15.23
CA ASN A 120 -11.46 10.87 16.13
C ASN A 120 -11.05 11.20 17.59
N LEU A 121 -9.91 10.69 18.03
CA LEU A 121 -9.37 11.02 19.36
C LEU A 121 -9.07 12.52 19.46
N MET A 122 -8.43 13.10 18.46
CA MET A 122 -8.12 14.53 18.42
C MET A 122 -9.40 15.38 18.45
N GLN A 123 -10.43 14.99 17.70
CA GLN A 123 -11.71 15.71 17.69
C GLN A 123 -12.44 15.61 19.03
N ALA A 124 -12.46 14.43 19.66
CA ALA A 124 -13.08 14.23 20.95
C ALA A 124 -12.37 14.98 22.08
N GLN A 125 -11.06 15.18 21.97
CA GLN A 125 -10.23 15.82 23.00
C GLN A 125 -10.19 17.36 22.91
N GLN A 126 -10.65 17.96 21.82
CA GLN A 126 -10.76 19.42 21.70
C GLN A 126 -11.61 20.04 22.82
N SER A 127 -12.55 19.28 23.36
CA SER A 127 -13.43 19.70 24.48
C SER A 127 -12.88 19.40 25.88
N ALA A 128 -11.90 18.51 26.02
CA ALA A 128 -11.47 17.97 27.34
C ALA A 128 -10.00 18.26 27.71
N ALA A 129 -9.20 18.90 26.85
CA ALA A 129 -7.79 19.29 27.06
C ALA A 129 -6.85 18.15 27.56
N GLN A 130 -7.15 16.88 27.19
CA GLN A 130 -6.31 15.73 27.57
C GLN A 130 -5.18 15.50 26.55
N TYR A 131 -4.28 16.45 26.43
CA TYR A 131 -3.16 16.42 25.49
C TYR A 131 -2.26 15.18 25.65
N GLY A 132 -2.14 14.64 26.85
CA GLY A 132 -1.32 13.44 27.08
C GLY A 132 -1.77 12.23 26.26
N THR A 133 -3.08 11.95 26.21
CA THR A 133 -3.64 10.84 25.40
C THR A 133 -3.46 11.10 23.92
N MET A 134 -3.61 12.35 23.47
CA MET A 134 -3.40 12.73 22.08
C MET A 134 -1.95 12.50 21.65
N TYR A 135 -0.97 12.96 22.44
CA TYR A 135 0.45 12.74 22.14
C TYR A 135 0.85 11.26 22.18
N ALA A 136 0.29 10.48 23.12
CA ALA A 136 0.51 9.04 23.16
C ALA A 136 -0.01 8.36 21.88
N GLY A 137 -1.19 8.76 21.38
CA GLY A 137 -1.74 8.28 20.11
C GLY A 137 -0.85 8.65 18.92
N LEU A 138 -0.34 9.86 18.85
CA LEU A 138 0.61 10.31 17.82
C LEU A 138 1.88 9.45 17.81
N VAL A 139 2.47 9.20 18.98
CA VAL A 139 3.66 8.34 19.10
C VAL A 139 3.37 6.93 18.60
N LEU A 140 2.22 6.35 18.99
CA LEU A 140 1.83 5.00 18.53
C LEU A 140 1.68 4.91 17.01
N VAL A 141 1.12 5.94 16.37
CA VAL A 141 0.99 5.97 14.90
C VAL A 141 2.34 6.18 14.21
N MET A 142 3.26 6.95 14.80
CA MET A 142 4.57 7.24 14.25
C MET A 142 5.56 6.07 14.38
N LEU A 143 5.47 5.27 15.45
CA LEU A 143 6.43 4.20 15.75
C LEU A 143 6.62 3.19 14.62
N PRO A 144 5.59 2.57 14.02
CA PRO A 144 5.77 1.61 12.93
C PRO A 144 6.46 2.21 11.72
N THR A 145 6.16 3.46 11.37
CA THR A 145 6.81 4.18 10.28
C THR A 145 8.31 4.38 10.55
N LEU A 146 8.67 4.78 11.77
CA LEU A 146 10.06 4.95 12.21
C LEU A 146 10.83 3.64 12.19
N ILE A 147 10.26 2.57 12.77
CA ILE A 147 10.89 1.25 12.82
C ILE A 147 11.15 0.77 11.40
N LEU A 148 10.15 0.88 10.53
CA LEU A 148 10.26 0.47 9.14
C LEU A 148 11.34 1.27 8.40
N TYR A 149 11.38 2.59 8.58
CA TYR A 149 12.42 3.45 8.00
C TYR A 149 13.83 3.02 8.43
N ILE A 150 14.05 2.79 9.73
CA ILE A 150 15.34 2.35 10.26
C ILE A 150 15.76 1.00 9.66
N CYS A 151 14.81 0.07 9.51
CA CYS A 151 15.09 -1.26 8.93
C CYS A 151 15.51 -1.20 7.46
N VAL A 152 15.00 -0.22 6.71
CA VAL A 152 15.09 -0.24 5.23
C VAL A 152 15.94 0.89 4.66
N GLN A 153 16.33 1.89 5.45
CA GLN A 153 17.15 3.01 4.99
C GLN A 153 18.40 2.58 4.21
N ARG A 154 19.03 1.46 4.59
CA ARG A 154 20.21 0.92 3.87
C ARG A 154 19.87 0.39 2.48
N GLN A 155 18.69 -0.21 2.31
CA GLN A 155 18.23 -0.73 1.01
C GLN A 155 17.80 0.39 0.08
N LEU A 156 17.18 1.46 0.61
CA LEU A 156 16.81 2.64 -0.15
C LEU A 156 18.04 3.36 -0.72
N THR A 157 19.10 3.52 0.06
CA THR A 157 20.34 4.16 -0.40
C THR A 157 21.07 3.33 -1.45
N GLN A 158 21.08 2.01 -1.35
CA GLN A 158 21.70 1.12 -2.35
C GLN A 158 20.92 1.10 -3.68
N GLY A 159 19.59 1.15 -3.64
CA GLY A 159 18.75 1.19 -4.86
C GLY A 159 18.85 2.50 -5.64
N MET A 160 19.09 3.63 -4.97
CA MET A 160 19.22 4.94 -5.63
C MET A 160 20.58 5.16 -6.29
N THR A 161 21.64 4.52 -5.79
CA THR A 161 23.00 4.67 -6.37
C THR A 161 23.15 3.94 -7.71
N VAL A 162 22.39 2.89 -7.97
CA VAL A 162 22.41 2.14 -9.23
C VAL A 162 21.74 2.94 -10.38
N GLY A 163 20.76 3.79 -10.07
CA GLY A 163 20.11 4.67 -11.06
C GLY A 163 20.83 5.99 -11.34
N GLY A 164 21.75 6.41 -10.47
CA GLY A 164 22.42 7.72 -10.54
C GLY A 164 23.79 7.73 -11.27
N LEU A 165 24.33 6.58 -11.66
CA LEU A 165 25.66 6.45 -12.26
C LEU A 165 25.68 6.40 -13.80
N LYS A 166 24.60 6.82 -14.46
CA LYS A 166 24.58 7.08 -15.91
C LYS A 166 24.27 8.55 -16.16
N GLY A 167 25.23 9.41 -15.82
CA GLY A 167 25.32 10.77 -16.25
C GLY A 167 26.74 11.04 -16.67
#